data_b411e41c7940de62a7514e4c264eee92
#
_entry.id   b411e41c7940de62a7514e4c264eee92
#
_cell.length_a   1.000
_cell.length_b   1.000
_cell.length_c   1.000
_cell.angle_alpha   90.00
_cell.angle_beta   90.00
_cell.angle_gamma   90.00
#
_symmetry.space_group_name_H-M   'P 1'
#
loop_
_entity.id
_entity.type
_entity.pdbx_description
1 polymer ?
#
loop_
_entity_poly.entity_id
_entity_poly.type
_entity_poly.pdbx_seq_one_letter_code
_entity_poly.pdbx_strand_id
1 'polypeptide(L)'
;MWGIVKRFRLGESPRPHLELGERGEQIASEFLQQGGFRIVATNFIAPITSGLSGRRITGEIDLIAYDQSAKPFVLAFVEVKTRSSAELAFPESAVDLRKRWHIVRASRVYRRMMGVEMEPYRFDVVTILINPQGEAEVQLLRSFFHDRMFRHQPVDITQGMG
;
A
#
# COMPACT_ATOMS: atom_id res chain seq x y z
N MET A 1 -3.77 6.42 17.10
CA MET A 1 -3.01 5.15 17.06
C MET A 1 -1.61 5.48 16.56
N TRP A 2 -0.60 5.34 17.41
CA TRP A 2 0.77 5.76 17.09
C TRP A 2 1.41 4.70 16.20
N GLY A 3 1.84 5.08 15.00
CA GLY A 3 2.58 4.19 14.11
C GLY A 3 3.99 3.94 14.63
N ILE A 4 4.53 2.75 14.38
CA ILE A 4 5.95 2.44 14.67
C ILE A 4 6.79 3.25 13.69
N VAL A 5 7.61 4.17 14.21
CA VAL A 5 8.57 4.94 13.41
C VAL A 5 9.95 4.33 13.59
N LYS A 6 10.60 3.97 12.49
CA LYS A 6 12.01 3.55 12.49
C LYS A 6 12.80 4.41 11.51
N ARG A 7 14.05 4.70 11.88
CA ARG A 7 15.01 5.38 10.99
C ARG A 7 15.99 4.36 10.43
N PHE A 8 16.18 4.43 9.11
CA PHE A 8 17.13 3.60 8.40
C PHE A 8 18.17 4.50 7.72
N ARG A 9 19.44 4.14 7.86
CA ARG A 9 20.47 4.71 7.01
C ARG A 9 20.53 3.88 5.73
N LEU A 10 20.15 4.49 4.62
CA LEU A 10 20.28 3.86 3.32
C LEU A 10 21.77 3.78 3.00
N GLY A 11 22.33 2.58 3.07
CA GLY A 11 23.65 2.33 2.50
C GLY A 11 23.67 2.71 1.02
N GLU A 12 24.86 2.95 0.46
CA GLU A 12 25.00 3.17 -0.97
C GLU A 12 24.31 2.04 -1.73
N SER A 13 23.22 2.37 -2.41
CA SER A 13 22.51 1.39 -3.24
C SER A 13 23.43 0.97 -4.37
N PRO A 14 23.65 -0.33 -4.59
CA PRO A 14 24.41 -0.81 -5.75
C PRO A 14 23.71 -0.52 -7.08
N ARG A 15 22.50 0.07 -7.05
CA ARG A 15 21.73 0.45 -8.22
C ARG A 15 21.27 1.91 -8.11
N PRO A 16 22.09 2.88 -8.55
CA PRO A 16 21.77 4.32 -8.44
C PRO A 16 20.58 4.76 -9.32
N HIS A 17 20.03 3.87 -10.15
CA HIS A 17 18.97 4.18 -11.12
C HIS A 17 17.58 3.63 -10.74
N LEU A 18 17.41 3.01 -9.57
CA LEU A 18 16.07 2.66 -9.10
C LEU A 18 15.27 3.94 -8.88
N GLU A 19 14.11 4.03 -9.50
CA GLU A 19 13.18 5.11 -9.23
C GLU A 19 12.85 5.18 -7.74
N LEU A 20 12.53 6.38 -7.23
CA LEU A 20 12.26 6.62 -5.82
C LEU A 20 11.17 5.68 -5.27
N GLY A 21 10.18 5.33 -6.11
CA GLY A 21 9.10 4.40 -5.78
C GLY A 21 9.59 2.98 -5.51
N GLU A 22 10.36 2.39 -6.44
CA GLU A 22 10.89 1.01 -6.28
C GLU A 22 11.80 0.89 -5.06
N ARG A 23 12.61 1.92 -4.80
CA ARG A 23 13.45 1.99 -3.61
C ARG A 23 12.61 2.04 -2.34
N GLY A 24 11.50 2.77 -2.36
CA GLY A 24 10.56 2.84 -1.25
C GLY A 24 9.90 1.50 -0.97
N GLU A 25 9.46 0.79 -1.98
CA GLU A 25 8.85 -0.53 -1.81
C GLU A 25 9.82 -1.55 -1.21
N GLN A 26 11.10 -1.53 -1.61
CA GLN A 26 12.12 -2.37 -1.01
C GLN A 26 12.31 -2.05 0.48
N ILE A 27 12.44 -0.76 0.84
CA ILE A 27 12.57 -0.31 2.23
C ILE A 27 11.34 -0.74 3.04
N ALA A 28 10.13 -0.56 2.50
CA ALA A 28 8.88 -0.95 3.15
C ALA A 28 8.83 -2.46 3.40
N SER A 29 9.24 -3.27 2.42
CA SER A 29 9.29 -4.72 2.54
C SER A 29 10.23 -5.17 3.66
N GLU A 30 11.45 -4.65 3.69
CA GLU A 30 12.43 -4.95 4.74
C GLU A 30 11.94 -4.51 6.13
N PHE A 31 11.36 -3.32 6.21
CA PHE A 31 10.79 -2.78 7.46
C PHE A 31 9.66 -3.67 8.00
N LEU A 32 8.74 -4.09 7.14
CA LEU A 32 7.63 -4.96 7.53
C LEU A 32 8.13 -6.34 7.97
N GLN A 33 9.08 -6.94 7.26
CA GLN A 33 9.67 -8.24 7.64
C GLN A 33 10.35 -8.17 9.01
N GLN A 34 11.13 -7.12 9.29
CA GLN A 34 11.71 -6.89 10.60
C GLN A 34 10.66 -6.67 11.70
N GLY A 35 9.48 -6.18 11.31
CA GLY A 35 8.32 -5.98 12.20
C GLY A 35 7.44 -7.22 12.39
N GLY A 36 7.85 -8.40 11.89
CA GLY A 36 7.12 -9.66 12.04
C GLY A 36 6.04 -9.90 10.98
N PHE A 37 6.15 -9.24 9.83
CA PHE A 37 5.30 -9.51 8.68
C PHE A 37 5.95 -10.53 7.74
N ARG A 38 5.14 -11.41 7.17
CA ARG A 38 5.55 -12.30 6.09
C ARG A 38 4.97 -11.79 4.76
N ILE A 39 5.83 -11.25 3.90
CA ILE A 39 5.43 -10.80 2.56
C ILE A 39 5.03 -12.02 1.72
N VAL A 40 3.88 -11.96 1.06
CA VAL A 40 3.35 -13.04 0.21
C VAL A 40 3.17 -12.62 -1.24
N ALA A 41 3.07 -11.31 -1.53
CA ALA A 41 3.08 -10.78 -2.88
C ALA A 41 3.59 -9.33 -2.89
N THR A 42 4.17 -8.94 -4.01
CA THR A 42 4.58 -7.57 -4.31
C THR A 42 4.01 -7.16 -5.66
N ASN A 43 3.66 -5.87 -5.83
CA ASN A 43 3.14 -5.30 -7.08
C ASN A 43 2.01 -6.15 -7.70
N PHE A 44 1.03 -6.52 -6.86
CA PHE A 44 -0.10 -7.31 -7.30
C PHE A 44 -1.07 -6.45 -8.12
N ILE A 45 -1.21 -6.79 -9.39
CA ILE A 45 -2.11 -6.09 -10.33
C ILE A 45 -3.29 -7.00 -10.66
N ALA A 46 -4.50 -6.50 -10.51
CA ALA A 46 -5.73 -7.22 -10.84
C ALA A 46 -6.67 -6.38 -11.71
N PRO A 47 -7.40 -7.00 -12.65
CA PRO A 47 -8.53 -6.35 -13.31
C PRO A 47 -9.65 -6.14 -12.29
N ILE A 48 -10.08 -4.88 -12.10
CA ILE A 48 -11.09 -4.53 -11.09
C ILE A 48 -12.44 -4.14 -11.68
N THR A 49 -12.46 -3.76 -12.93
CA THR A 49 -13.69 -3.52 -13.70
C THR A 49 -13.40 -3.50 -15.20
N SER A 50 -14.45 -3.70 -15.99
CA SER A 50 -14.46 -3.39 -17.42
C SER A 50 -15.38 -2.18 -17.59
N GLY A 51 -14.83 -1.04 -18.02
CA GLY A 51 -15.65 0.13 -18.33
C GLY A 51 -16.64 -0.15 -19.47
N LEU A 52 -17.72 0.62 -19.55
CA LEU A 52 -18.69 0.57 -20.68
C LEU A 52 -18.02 0.76 -22.04
N SER A 53 -16.85 1.39 -22.08
CA SER A 53 -16.01 1.57 -23.26
C SER A 53 -15.11 0.36 -23.60
N GLY A 54 -15.24 -0.76 -22.90
CA GLY A 54 -14.36 -1.93 -23.05
C GLY A 54 -12.94 -1.73 -22.47
N ARG A 55 -12.64 -0.57 -21.89
CA ARG A 55 -11.35 -0.29 -21.26
C ARG A 55 -11.23 -1.02 -19.93
N ARG A 56 -10.22 -1.86 -19.81
CA ARG A 56 -9.90 -2.52 -18.53
C ARG A 56 -9.33 -1.51 -17.56
N ILE A 57 -9.90 -1.45 -16.35
CA ILE A 57 -9.35 -0.72 -15.21
C ILE A 57 -8.69 -1.75 -14.31
N THR A 58 -7.45 -1.49 -13.92
CA THR A 58 -6.68 -2.34 -13.01
C THR A 58 -6.53 -1.65 -11.67
N GLY A 59 -6.48 -2.45 -10.60
CA GLY A 59 -6.03 -2.02 -9.28
C GLY A 59 -4.69 -2.65 -8.98
N GLU A 60 -3.83 -1.91 -8.32
CA GLU A 60 -2.50 -2.33 -7.90
C GLU A 60 -2.36 -2.21 -6.39
N ILE A 61 -1.70 -3.20 -5.80
CA ILE A 61 -1.34 -3.25 -4.38
C ILE A 61 0.16 -3.46 -4.29
N ASP A 62 0.87 -2.54 -3.64
CA ASP A 62 2.33 -2.55 -3.61
C ASP A 62 2.87 -3.76 -2.85
N LEU A 63 2.33 -4.05 -1.64
CA LEU A 63 2.72 -5.21 -0.84
C LEU A 63 1.50 -5.92 -0.25
N ILE A 64 1.53 -7.25 -0.23
CA ILE A 64 0.57 -8.09 0.48
C ILE A 64 1.34 -8.93 1.48
N ALA A 65 0.94 -8.91 2.74
CA ALA A 65 1.68 -9.56 3.82
C ALA A 65 0.76 -10.09 4.91
N TYR A 66 1.18 -11.15 5.60
CA TYR A 66 0.58 -11.57 6.85
C TYR A 66 1.29 -10.90 8.04
N ASP A 67 0.53 -10.18 8.87
CA ASP A 67 0.97 -9.72 10.17
C ASP A 67 0.91 -10.90 11.16
N GLN A 68 2.08 -11.45 11.48
CA GLN A 68 2.22 -12.61 12.35
C GLN A 68 2.27 -12.22 13.85
N SER A 69 2.30 -10.92 14.16
CA SER A 69 2.22 -10.43 15.53
C SER A 69 0.81 -10.55 16.13
N ALA A 70 -0.22 -10.64 15.28
CA ALA A 70 -1.61 -10.87 15.69
C ALA A 70 -1.98 -12.35 15.71
N LYS A 71 -2.98 -12.73 16.51
CA LYS A 71 -3.57 -14.07 16.56
C LYS A 71 -5.10 -13.94 16.48
N PRO A 72 -5.75 -14.46 15.42
CA PRO A 72 -5.18 -15.07 14.21
C PRO A 72 -4.33 -14.09 13.41
N PHE A 73 -3.49 -14.60 12.50
CA PHE A 73 -2.75 -13.75 11.56
C PHE A 73 -3.69 -12.90 10.74
N VAL A 74 -3.29 -11.66 10.46
CA VAL A 74 -4.08 -10.71 9.70
C VAL A 74 -3.43 -10.46 8.34
N LEU A 75 -4.21 -10.61 7.27
CA LEU A 75 -3.76 -10.30 5.92
C LEU A 75 -3.78 -8.78 5.71
N ALA A 76 -2.62 -8.17 5.56
CA ALA A 76 -2.44 -6.75 5.33
C ALA A 76 -2.23 -6.45 3.84
N PHE A 77 -3.07 -5.57 3.29
CA PHE A 77 -2.89 -4.96 1.98
C PHE A 77 -2.25 -3.60 2.19
N VAL A 78 -1.03 -3.44 1.71
CA VAL A 78 -0.17 -2.30 2.06
C VAL A 78 0.10 -1.44 0.84
N GLU A 79 -0.20 -0.16 0.96
CA GLU A 79 0.23 0.89 0.03
C GLU A 79 1.51 1.54 0.55
N VAL A 80 2.47 1.77 -0.33
CA VAL A 80 3.76 2.41 0.01
C VAL A 80 3.79 3.82 -0.55
N LYS A 81 4.07 4.81 0.29
CA LYS A 81 4.22 6.21 -0.11
C LYS A 81 5.60 6.73 0.25
N THR A 82 6.41 6.94 -0.77
CA THR A 82 7.75 7.52 -0.65
C THR A 82 7.72 8.99 -1.03
N ARG A 83 8.33 9.83 -0.22
CA ARG A 83 8.45 11.27 -0.46
C ARG A 83 9.85 11.77 -0.07
N SER A 84 10.28 12.85 -0.72
CA SER A 84 11.44 13.60 -0.24
C SER A 84 11.05 14.50 0.94
N SER A 85 11.98 14.80 1.81
CA SER A 85 11.76 15.69 2.96
C SER A 85 11.35 17.12 2.58
N ALA A 86 11.52 17.51 1.30
CA ALA A 86 11.04 18.78 0.78
C ALA A 86 9.53 18.84 0.56
N GLU A 87 8.87 17.68 0.53
CA GLU A 87 7.42 17.55 0.30
C GLU A 87 6.70 17.37 1.64
N LEU A 88 6.43 18.45 2.33
CA LEU A 88 5.63 18.44 3.56
C LEU A 88 4.15 18.14 3.21
N ALA A 89 3.74 16.91 3.29
CA ALA A 89 2.34 16.53 3.19
C ALA A 89 1.95 15.65 4.38
N PHE A 90 0.76 15.92 4.92
CA PHE A 90 0.22 15.16 6.04
C PHE A 90 -0.07 13.69 5.65
N PRO A 91 0.12 12.73 6.58
CA PRO A 91 -0.17 11.31 6.35
C PRO A 91 -1.59 11.05 5.81
N GLU A 92 -2.56 11.88 6.20
CA GLU A 92 -3.98 11.77 5.81
C GLU A 92 -4.20 11.91 4.30
N SER A 93 -3.33 12.63 3.59
CA SER A 93 -3.36 12.76 2.13
C SER A 93 -2.55 11.67 1.40
N ALA A 94 -1.95 10.73 2.14
CA ALA A 94 -1.04 9.73 1.58
C ALA A 94 -1.69 8.85 0.51
N VAL A 95 -3.00 8.56 0.65
CA VAL A 95 -3.73 7.73 -0.31
C VAL A 95 -5.09 8.35 -0.59
N ASP A 96 -5.32 8.83 -1.80
CA ASP A 96 -6.59 9.41 -2.20
C ASP A 96 -7.73 8.37 -2.29
N LEU A 97 -8.98 8.82 -2.33
CA LEU A 97 -10.17 7.95 -2.33
C LEU A 97 -10.20 7.02 -3.54
N ARG A 98 -9.76 7.48 -4.71
CA ARG A 98 -9.73 6.66 -5.93
C ARG A 98 -8.72 5.51 -5.79
N LYS A 99 -7.52 5.78 -5.29
CA LYS A 99 -6.51 4.74 -5.05
C LYS A 99 -6.98 3.75 -3.99
N ARG A 100 -7.60 4.23 -2.89
CA ARG A 100 -8.20 3.34 -1.86
C ARG A 100 -9.24 2.41 -2.46
N TRP A 101 -10.11 2.92 -3.32
CA TRP A 101 -11.10 2.11 -4.03
C TRP A 101 -10.44 1.04 -4.92
N HIS A 102 -9.40 1.39 -5.67
CA HIS A 102 -8.64 0.45 -6.49
C HIS A 102 -8.02 -0.67 -5.63
N ILE A 103 -7.40 -0.32 -4.50
CA ILE A 103 -6.82 -1.29 -3.56
C ILE A 103 -7.89 -2.22 -3.01
N VAL A 104 -9.03 -1.69 -2.56
CA VAL A 104 -10.15 -2.51 -2.03
C VAL A 104 -10.65 -3.49 -3.08
N ARG A 105 -10.81 -3.07 -4.33
CA ARG A 105 -11.26 -3.95 -5.42
C ARG A 105 -10.22 -5.02 -5.75
N ALA A 106 -8.95 -4.64 -5.87
CA ALA A 106 -7.86 -5.58 -6.11
C ALA A 106 -7.71 -6.60 -4.97
N SER A 107 -7.87 -6.17 -3.71
CA SER A 107 -7.82 -7.08 -2.55
C SER A 107 -8.91 -8.14 -2.58
N ARG A 108 -10.11 -7.82 -3.05
CA ARG A 108 -11.20 -8.79 -3.23
C ARG A 108 -10.85 -9.83 -4.29
N VAL A 109 -10.24 -9.39 -5.40
CA VAL A 109 -9.75 -10.31 -6.44
C VAL A 109 -8.68 -11.24 -5.86
N TYR A 110 -7.68 -10.68 -5.17
CA TYR A 110 -6.62 -11.46 -4.53
C TYR A 110 -7.18 -12.51 -3.57
N ARG A 111 -8.04 -12.10 -2.64
CA ARG A 111 -8.60 -12.98 -1.62
C ARG A 111 -9.40 -14.14 -2.22
N ARG A 112 -10.16 -13.87 -3.30
CA ARG A 112 -10.89 -14.91 -4.04
C ARG A 112 -9.93 -15.86 -4.77
N MET A 113 -8.92 -15.32 -5.45
CA MET A 113 -7.94 -16.16 -6.16
C MET A 113 -7.16 -17.09 -5.22
N MET A 114 -6.85 -16.61 -4.01
CA MET A 114 -6.08 -17.35 -3.01
C MET A 114 -6.94 -18.20 -2.07
N GLY A 115 -8.28 -18.13 -2.17
CA GLY A 115 -9.20 -18.87 -1.30
C GLY A 115 -9.16 -18.39 0.17
N VAL A 116 -8.79 -17.14 0.42
CA VAL A 116 -8.62 -16.57 1.78
C VAL A 116 -9.69 -15.52 2.11
N GLU A 117 -10.88 -15.65 1.55
CA GLU A 117 -11.97 -14.67 1.67
C GLU A 117 -12.47 -14.50 3.10
N MET A 118 -12.37 -15.55 3.91
CA MET A 118 -12.83 -15.58 5.30
C MET A 118 -11.75 -15.16 6.31
N GLU A 119 -10.51 -14.98 5.86
CA GLU A 119 -9.43 -14.55 6.75
C GLU A 119 -9.58 -13.09 7.16
N PRO A 120 -9.19 -12.72 8.39
CA PRO A 120 -9.14 -11.33 8.80
C PRO A 120 -8.15 -10.55 7.96
N TYR A 121 -8.54 -9.36 7.55
CA TYR A 121 -7.71 -8.49 6.72
C TYR A 121 -7.86 -7.02 7.08
N ARG A 122 -6.89 -6.21 6.65
CA ARG A 122 -6.91 -4.77 6.81
C ARG A 122 -6.13 -4.07 5.69
N PHE A 123 -6.27 -2.75 5.63
CA PHE A 123 -5.54 -1.89 4.70
C PHE A 123 -4.59 -0.99 5.49
N ASP A 124 -3.31 -1.15 5.23
CA ASP A 124 -2.24 -0.42 5.88
C ASP A 124 -1.55 0.52 4.89
N VAL A 125 -0.88 1.54 5.40
CA VAL A 125 -0.02 2.42 4.61
C VAL A 125 1.35 2.47 5.25
N VAL A 126 2.41 2.32 4.44
CA VAL A 126 3.78 2.60 4.84
C VAL A 126 4.19 3.91 4.21
N THR A 127 4.51 4.89 5.03
CA THR A 127 5.08 6.16 4.57
C THR A 127 6.58 6.17 4.76
N ILE A 128 7.30 6.65 3.76
CA ILE A 128 8.76 6.73 3.76
C ILE A 128 9.15 8.16 3.42
N LEU A 129 9.84 8.83 4.33
CA LEU A 129 10.38 10.15 4.13
C LEU A 129 11.90 10.06 3.99
N ILE A 130 12.43 10.42 2.82
CA ILE A 130 13.86 10.37 2.54
C ILE A 130 14.43 11.78 2.60
N ASN A 131 15.42 12.00 3.48
CA ASN A 131 16.10 13.27 3.59
C ASN A 131 17.24 13.40 2.55
N PRO A 132 17.79 14.63 2.33
CA PRO A 132 18.87 14.85 1.36
C PRO A 132 20.15 14.06 1.68
N GLN A 133 20.33 13.62 2.93
CA GLN A 133 21.47 12.81 3.38
C GLN A 133 21.27 11.31 3.11
N GLY A 134 20.13 10.93 2.51
CA GLY A 134 19.81 9.55 2.18
C GLY A 134 19.32 8.72 3.38
N GLU A 135 18.94 9.36 4.48
CA GLU A 135 18.30 8.68 5.59
C GLU A 135 16.79 8.59 5.35
N ALA A 136 16.21 7.43 5.62
CA ALA A 136 14.79 7.18 5.50
C ALA A 136 14.13 7.08 6.89
N GLU A 137 13.08 7.85 7.08
CA GLU A 137 12.16 7.68 8.19
C GLU A 137 10.94 6.91 7.68
N VAL A 138 10.69 5.73 8.29
CA VAL A 138 9.62 4.81 7.86
C VAL A 138 8.58 4.70 8.96
N GLN A 139 7.31 4.86 8.59
CA GLN A 139 6.18 4.76 9.49
C GLN A 139 5.12 3.80 8.92
N LEU A 140 4.64 2.87 9.74
CA LEU A 140 3.50 2.01 9.43
C LEU A 140 2.22 2.59 10.05
N LEU A 141 1.24 2.88 9.19
CA LEU A 141 -0.11 3.32 9.56
C LEU A 141 -1.06 2.13 9.38
N ARG A 142 -1.35 1.41 10.48
CA ARG A 142 -2.24 0.24 10.47
C ARG A 142 -3.69 0.66 10.37
N SER A 143 -4.50 -0.13 9.65
CA SER A 143 -5.93 0.11 9.46
C SER A 143 -6.23 1.54 9.00
N PHE A 144 -5.44 2.04 8.05
CA PHE A 144 -5.51 3.42 7.58
C PHE A 144 -6.84 3.78 6.92
N PHE A 145 -7.48 2.79 6.29
CA PHE A 145 -8.84 2.90 5.77
C PHE A 145 -9.56 1.55 5.82
N HIS A 146 -10.87 1.56 5.57
CA HIS A 146 -11.71 0.38 5.59
C HIS A 146 -12.54 0.27 4.31
N ASP A 147 -12.87 -0.98 3.91
CA ASP A 147 -13.68 -1.26 2.73
C ASP A 147 -15.14 -0.80 2.85
N ARG A 148 -15.64 -0.59 4.10
CA ARG A 148 -17.00 -0.11 4.38
C ARG A 148 -17.31 1.22 3.70
N MET A 149 -16.29 2.05 3.47
CA MET A 149 -16.43 3.33 2.76
C MET A 149 -16.92 3.15 1.31
N PHE A 150 -16.78 1.95 0.75
CA PHE A 150 -17.06 1.67 -0.67
C PHE A 150 -18.19 0.65 -0.88
N ARG A 151 -18.93 0.28 0.18
CA ARG A 151 -20.03 -0.71 0.07
C ARG A 151 -21.26 -0.18 -0.64
N HIS A 152 -21.45 1.15 -0.67
CA HIS A 152 -22.68 1.80 -1.16
C HIS A 152 -22.45 2.85 -2.24
N GLN A 153 -21.25 2.99 -2.79
CA GLN A 153 -21.01 3.89 -3.92
C GLN A 153 -20.96 3.09 -5.23
N PRO A 154 -21.96 3.23 -6.12
CA PRO A 154 -21.71 3.04 -7.53
C PRO A 154 -20.68 4.09 -7.91
N VAL A 155 -19.50 3.66 -8.37
CA VAL A 155 -18.44 4.59 -8.75
C VAL A 155 -18.86 5.30 -10.02
N ASP A 156 -19.27 6.53 -9.87
CA ASP A 156 -19.39 7.45 -11.00
C ASP A 156 -17.98 7.90 -11.39
N ILE A 157 -17.42 7.19 -12.38
CA ILE A 157 -16.07 7.45 -12.93
C ILE A 157 -16.07 8.61 -13.93
N THR A 158 -17.16 9.37 -14.04
CA THR A 158 -17.29 10.46 -15.01
C THR A 158 -16.78 11.82 -14.53
N GLN A 159 -16.47 11.99 -13.24
CA GLN A 159 -15.92 13.23 -12.70
C GLN A 159 -14.38 13.24 -12.70
N GLY A 160 -13.79 13.41 -13.84
CA GLY A 160 -12.33 13.51 -13.96
C GLY A 160 -11.81 13.74 -15.38
N MET A 161 -12.66 14.21 -16.27
CA MET A 161 -12.28 14.73 -17.58
C MET A 161 -12.67 16.20 -17.66
N GLY A 162 -11.83 17.05 -17.12
CA GLY A 162 -11.83 18.48 -17.29
C GLY A 162 -10.39 18.95 -17.28
#